data_0629d734bc3e3f7d32c94088790199a8
#
_entry.id   0629d734bc3e3f7d32c94088790199a8
#
_cell.length_a   1.000
_cell.length_b   1.000
_cell.length_c   1.000
_cell.angle_alpha   90.00
_cell.angle_beta   90.00
_cell.angle_gamma   90.00
#
_symmetry.space_group_name_H-M   'P 1'
#
loop_
_entity.id
_entity.type
_entity.pdbx_description
1 polymer ?
#
loop_
_entity_poly.entity_id
_entity_poly.type
_entity_poly.pdbx_seq_one_letter_code
_entity_poly.pdbx_strand_id
1 'polypeptide(L)'
;MNTISMKLQADELIRLALQEDISSEDVTTNSVMKEAVEGEVQLICKQDGIVAGLDVFKRVFELLDENTKTEFLCKDGDAVKKGQLMGTVTGDIRVLLSGERVALNYLQRMSGIATYTHTVSALLKGTKTKLLDTRKTTPNMRIFEKYAVRAGGGFNHRYNLSDGVLLKDNHIGAAGSVAKAVQMAKEYAPFVRKIEVEVENLDMVKEAVEAGADIIMLDNMSVEEMKEEIRIIDGRAQTECSGNVTKENIDHLTSLGVDYISSGALTHSAPVLDISLKNLHAL
;
A
#
# COMPACT_ATOMS: atom_id res chain seq x y z
N MET A 1 -12.19 2.51 -2.48
CA MET A 1 -11.91 1.06 -2.77
C MET A 1 -13.09 0.48 -3.56
N ASN A 2 -12.90 -0.62 -4.34
CA ASN A 2 -14.03 -1.26 -5.04
C ASN A 2 -14.99 -1.90 -4.03
N THR A 3 -16.31 -1.67 -4.20
CA THR A 3 -17.37 -2.14 -3.26
C THR A 3 -17.38 -3.66 -3.07
N ILE A 4 -17.10 -4.44 -4.13
CA ILE A 4 -17.07 -5.91 -4.05
C ILE A 4 -15.87 -6.36 -3.21
N SER A 5 -14.68 -5.82 -3.49
CA SER A 5 -13.46 -6.14 -2.70
C SER A 5 -13.60 -5.71 -1.24
N MET A 6 -14.26 -4.55 -0.98
CA MET A 6 -14.58 -4.12 0.38
C MET A 6 -15.38 -5.17 1.12
N LYS A 7 -16.51 -5.60 0.57
CA LYS A 7 -17.41 -6.57 1.21
C LYS A 7 -16.80 -7.97 1.37
N LEU A 8 -16.02 -8.43 0.38
CA LEU A 8 -15.49 -9.80 0.39
C LEU A 8 -14.20 -9.96 1.19
N GLN A 9 -13.39 -8.91 1.33
CA GLN A 9 -12.06 -9.01 1.92
C GLN A 9 -11.85 -8.04 3.08
N ALA A 10 -12.27 -6.77 2.94
CA ALA A 10 -12.02 -5.75 3.95
C ALA A 10 -12.97 -5.87 5.14
N ASP A 11 -14.25 -6.17 4.93
CA ASP A 11 -15.26 -6.25 6.01
C ASP A 11 -14.87 -7.24 7.11
N GLU A 12 -14.32 -8.41 6.74
CA GLU A 12 -13.87 -9.40 7.70
C GLU A 12 -12.74 -8.87 8.58
N LEU A 13 -11.74 -8.22 7.96
CA LEU A 13 -10.61 -7.64 8.66
C LEU A 13 -11.02 -6.46 9.56
N ILE A 14 -11.95 -5.63 9.10
CA ILE A 14 -12.49 -4.52 9.89
C ILE A 14 -13.27 -5.07 11.09
N ARG A 15 -14.09 -6.12 10.92
CA ARG A 15 -14.80 -6.77 12.03
C ARG A 15 -13.84 -7.36 13.07
N LEU A 16 -12.75 -8.00 12.64
CA LEU A 16 -11.72 -8.49 13.56
C LEU A 16 -11.07 -7.36 14.35
N ALA A 17 -10.77 -6.22 13.70
CA ALA A 17 -10.23 -5.05 14.40
C ALA A 17 -11.24 -4.43 15.38
N LEU A 18 -12.52 -4.39 15.03
CA LEU A 18 -13.58 -3.96 15.95
C LEU A 18 -13.74 -4.92 17.15
N GLN A 19 -13.66 -6.24 16.92
CA GLN A 19 -13.71 -7.24 17.98
C GLN A 19 -12.50 -7.21 18.91
N GLU A 20 -11.32 -6.85 18.39
CA GLU A 20 -10.11 -6.63 19.19
C GLU A 20 -10.30 -5.46 20.16
N ASP A 21 -10.87 -4.34 19.68
CA ASP A 21 -11.06 -3.12 20.47
C ASP A 21 -12.31 -3.20 21.38
N ILE A 22 -13.36 -3.88 20.93
CA ILE A 22 -14.63 -4.03 21.64
C ILE A 22 -14.89 -5.53 21.92
N SER A 23 -14.20 -6.07 22.95
CA SER A 23 -14.30 -7.51 23.25
C SER A 23 -15.62 -7.91 23.92
N SER A 24 -16.15 -7.05 24.80
CA SER A 24 -17.42 -7.25 25.52
C SER A 24 -18.27 -6.00 25.56
N GLU A 25 -17.69 -4.86 25.89
CA GLU A 25 -18.36 -3.56 25.94
C GLU A 25 -17.37 -2.41 25.87
N ASP A 26 -17.86 -1.21 25.52
CA ASP A 26 -17.18 0.06 25.77
C ASP A 26 -17.63 0.62 27.13
N VAL A 27 -16.87 0.30 28.18
CA VAL A 27 -17.18 0.69 29.55
C VAL A 27 -17.32 2.20 29.72
N THR A 28 -16.45 2.98 29.04
CA THR A 28 -16.45 4.44 29.10
C THR A 28 -17.73 5.00 28.52
N THR A 29 -18.03 4.63 27.28
CA THR A 29 -19.22 5.10 26.57
C THR A 29 -20.49 4.66 27.31
N ASN A 30 -20.59 3.41 27.71
CA ASN A 30 -21.76 2.88 28.41
C ASN A 30 -21.98 3.54 29.78
N SER A 31 -20.93 4.02 30.45
CA SER A 31 -21.03 4.72 31.73
C SER A 31 -21.68 6.10 31.62
N VAL A 32 -21.49 6.78 30.48
CA VAL A 32 -21.96 8.16 30.28
C VAL A 32 -23.16 8.27 29.33
N MET A 33 -23.33 7.32 28.41
CA MET A 33 -24.40 7.29 27.39
C MET A 33 -25.33 6.10 27.59
N LYS A 34 -26.34 6.26 28.47
CA LYS A 34 -27.28 5.17 28.82
C LYS A 34 -28.33 4.94 27.74
N GLU A 35 -28.63 5.96 26.94
CA GLU A 35 -29.65 5.91 25.89
C GLU A 35 -29.06 6.32 24.55
N ALA A 36 -29.73 5.93 23.45
CA ALA A 36 -29.36 6.37 22.12
C ALA A 36 -29.60 7.87 21.97
N VAL A 37 -28.58 8.60 21.56
CA VAL A 37 -28.63 10.03 21.26
C VAL A 37 -27.95 10.27 19.94
N GLU A 38 -28.64 10.89 18.99
CA GLU A 38 -28.05 11.26 17.71
C GLU A 38 -27.08 12.42 17.92
N GLY A 39 -25.91 12.32 17.30
CA GLY A 39 -24.89 13.37 17.37
C GLY A 39 -24.05 13.45 16.10
N GLU A 40 -23.26 14.51 16.02
CA GLU A 40 -22.31 14.74 14.94
C GLU A 40 -20.91 14.96 15.47
N VAL A 41 -19.91 14.42 14.75
CA VAL A 41 -18.48 14.61 15.04
C VAL A 41 -17.74 15.02 13.76
N GLN A 42 -16.75 15.91 13.90
CA GLN A 42 -15.95 16.45 12.80
C GLN A 42 -14.65 15.67 12.63
N LEU A 43 -14.34 15.26 11.39
CA LEU A 43 -13.07 14.67 10.97
C LEU A 43 -12.10 15.79 10.56
N ILE A 44 -11.02 15.96 11.33
CA ILE A 44 -10.06 17.08 11.16
C ILE A 44 -8.65 16.55 10.94
N CYS A 45 -8.00 17.02 9.88
CA CYS A 45 -6.59 16.76 9.61
C CYS A 45 -5.70 17.58 10.56
N LYS A 46 -4.68 16.95 11.15
CA LYS A 46 -3.76 17.60 12.09
C LYS A 46 -2.37 17.83 11.51
N GLN A 47 -2.13 17.32 10.29
CA GLN A 47 -0.85 17.39 9.59
C GLN A 47 -1.10 17.48 8.08
N ASP A 48 -0.22 18.16 7.32
CA ASP A 48 -0.27 18.17 5.86
C ASP A 48 0.03 16.77 5.29
N GLY A 49 -0.75 16.32 4.30
CA GLY A 49 -0.52 15.02 3.68
C GLY A 49 -1.50 14.70 2.55
N ILE A 50 -1.52 13.42 2.16
CA ILE A 50 -2.44 12.85 1.16
C ILE A 50 -3.40 11.92 1.88
N VAL A 51 -4.70 12.15 1.72
CA VAL A 51 -5.71 11.30 2.34
C VAL A 51 -5.90 9.99 1.56
N ALA A 52 -6.05 8.88 2.28
CA ALA A 52 -6.43 7.58 1.70
C ALA A 52 -7.16 6.73 2.74
N GLY A 53 -8.24 6.08 2.32
CA GLY A 53 -9.00 5.15 3.16
C GLY A 53 -10.33 5.71 3.69
N LEU A 54 -10.87 6.76 3.10
CA LEU A 54 -12.16 7.34 3.50
C LEU A 54 -13.31 6.32 3.45
N ASP A 55 -13.35 5.46 2.42
CA ASP A 55 -14.34 4.37 2.35
C ASP A 55 -14.18 3.36 3.48
N VAL A 56 -12.94 3.06 3.89
CA VAL A 56 -12.66 2.14 5.00
C VAL A 56 -13.07 2.78 6.33
N PHE A 57 -12.72 4.05 6.55
CA PHE A 57 -13.16 4.83 7.70
C PHE A 57 -14.68 4.82 7.85
N LYS A 58 -15.41 5.16 6.77
CA LYS A 58 -16.88 5.10 6.75
C LYS A 58 -17.40 3.71 7.07
N ARG A 59 -16.77 2.67 6.47
CA ARG A 59 -17.20 1.28 6.62
C ARG A 59 -17.12 0.77 8.05
N VAL A 60 -16.17 1.24 8.85
CA VAL A 60 -16.07 0.91 10.28
C VAL A 60 -17.37 1.28 11.01
N PHE A 61 -17.88 2.49 10.80
CA PHE A 61 -19.13 2.93 11.42
C PHE A 61 -20.35 2.20 10.87
N GLU A 62 -20.44 2.01 9.55
CA GLU A 62 -21.54 1.26 8.94
C GLU A 62 -21.63 -0.21 9.41
N LEU A 63 -20.50 -0.81 9.82
CA LEU A 63 -20.50 -2.17 10.38
C LEU A 63 -20.98 -2.23 11.83
N LEU A 64 -20.93 -1.11 12.55
CA LEU A 64 -21.51 -0.96 13.89
C LEU A 64 -22.98 -0.57 13.84
N ASP A 65 -23.35 0.37 12.96
CA ASP A 65 -24.72 0.81 12.71
C ASP A 65 -24.87 1.30 11.27
N GLU A 66 -25.72 0.63 10.49
CA GLU A 66 -25.97 0.96 9.07
C GLU A 66 -26.64 2.34 8.86
N ASN A 67 -27.23 2.93 9.90
CA ASN A 67 -27.86 4.24 9.85
C ASN A 67 -26.84 5.40 9.98
N THR A 68 -25.59 5.11 10.37
CA THR A 68 -24.53 6.11 10.47
C THR A 68 -24.25 6.74 9.11
N LYS A 69 -24.25 8.07 9.06
CA LYS A 69 -23.99 8.85 7.84
C LYS A 69 -22.61 9.48 7.90
N THR A 70 -21.92 9.49 6.79
CA THR A 70 -20.62 10.15 6.66
C THR A 70 -20.62 11.05 5.42
N GLU A 71 -20.29 12.32 5.61
CA GLU A 71 -20.16 13.31 4.55
C GLU A 71 -18.71 13.77 4.46
N PHE A 72 -18.05 13.52 3.31
CA PHE A 72 -16.67 13.91 3.08
C PHE A 72 -16.58 15.16 2.22
N LEU A 73 -15.66 16.06 2.59
CA LEU A 73 -15.31 17.28 1.85
C LEU A 73 -14.05 17.10 0.97
N CYS A 74 -13.48 15.89 0.95
CA CYS A 74 -12.34 15.49 0.15
C CYS A 74 -12.50 14.03 -0.29
N LYS A 75 -11.62 13.57 -1.17
CA LYS A 75 -11.59 12.19 -1.67
C LYS A 75 -10.18 11.60 -1.55
N ASP A 76 -10.08 10.29 -1.61
CA ASP A 76 -8.80 9.59 -1.60
C ASP A 76 -7.89 10.09 -2.74
N GLY A 77 -6.64 10.39 -2.39
CA GLY A 77 -5.64 10.99 -3.27
C GLY A 77 -5.56 12.53 -3.19
N ASP A 78 -6.50 13.19 -2.53
CA ASP A 78 -6.43 14.65 -2.36
C ASP A 78 -5.36 15.03 -1.33
N ALA A 79 -4.69 16.17 -1.58
CA ALA A 79 -3.82 16.81 -0.60
C ALA A 79 -4.68 17.54 0.46
N VAL A 80 -4.40 17.27 1.72
CA VAL A 80 -5.07 17.89 2.87
C VAL A 80 -4.07 18.68 3.71
N LYS A 81 -4.58 19.69 4.43
CA LYS A 81 -3.78 20.62 5.23
C LYS A 81 -4.09 20.49 6.71
N LYS A 82 -3.10 20.81 7.53
CA LYS A 82 -3.29 20.93 8.99
C LYS A 82 -4.45 21.88 9.32
N GLY A 83 -5.39 21.42 10.14
CA GLY A 83 -6.59 22.14 10.54
C GLY A 83 -7.77 22.03 9.55
N GLN A 84 -7.61 21.35 8.42
CA GLN A 84 -8.66 21.18 7.44
C GLN A 84 -9.77 20.28 7.97
N LEU A 85 -11.02 20.71 7.85
CA LEU A 85 -12.21 19.88 8.01
C LEU A 85 -12.30 18.95 6.79
N MET A 86 -12.22 17.64 7.03
CA MET A 86 -12.26 16.61 5.97
C MET A 86 -13.67 16.05 5.76
N GLY A 87 -14.55 16.21 6.76
CA GLY A 87 -15.92 15.70 6.73
C GLY A 87 -16.54 15.63 8.11
N THR A 88 -17.76 15.07 8.16
CA THR A 88 -18.50 14.81 9.39
C THR A 88 -19.05 13.39 9.41
N VAL A 89 -19.28 12.87 10.62
CA VAL A 89 -19.96 11.59 10.86
C VAL A 89 -21.14 11.86 11.79
N THR A 90 -22.33 11.43 11.39
CA THR A 90 -23.58 11.60 12.13
C THR A 90 -24.21 10.25 12.45
N GLY A 91 -24.62 10.03 13.68
CA GLY A 91 -25.26 8.78 14.14
C GLY A 91 -25.39 8.72 15.65
N ASP A 92 -25.71 7.54 16.19
CA ASP A 92 -25.72 7.31 17.64
C ASP A 92 -24.35 7.63 18.24
N ILE A 93 -24.29 8.54 19.21
CA ILE A 93 -23.05 8.95 19.88
C ILE A 93 -22.26 7.73 20.41
N ARG A 94 -22.94 6.68 20.85
CA ARG A 94 -22.28 5.44 21.32
C ARG A 94 -21.49 4.77 20.19
N VAL A 95 -22.07 4.71 19.00
CA VAL A 95 -21.43 4.16 17.80
C VAL A 95 -20.25 5.03 17.39
N LEU A 96 -20.42 6.38 17.40
CA LEU A 96 -19.37 7.33 17.06
C LEU A 96 -18.16 7.20 17.99
N LEU A 97 -18.39 7.09 19.30
CA LEU A 97 -17.34 6.95 20.31
C LEU A 97 -16.64 5.58 20.22
N SER A 98 -17.39 4.49 20.13
CA SER A 98 -16.82 3.14 20.13
C SER A 98 -16.10 2.78 18.83
N GLY A 99 -16.53 3.37 17.69
CA GLY A 99 -15.90 3.14 16.38
C GLY A 99 -14.69 4.02 16.08
N GLU A 100 -14.54 5.15 16.81
CA GLU A 100 -13.54 6.19 16.54
C GLU A 100 -12.13 5.65 16.35
N ARG A 101 -11.64 4.85 17.30
CA ARG A 101 -10.24 4.42 17.32
C ARG A 101 -9.90 3.53 16.13
N VAL A 102 -10.72 2.54 15.86
CA VAL A 102 -10.53 1.61 14.75
C VAL A 102 -10.59 2.37 13.41
N ALA A 103 -11.60 3.24 13.24
CA ALA A 103 -11.75 4.05 12.03
C ALA A 103 -10.54 4.95 11.79
N LEU A 104 -10.06 5.66 12.83
CA LEU A 104 -8.86 6.51 12.74
C LEU A 104 -7.59 5.71 12.50
N ASN A 105 -7.41 4.54 13.09
CA ASN A 105 -6.22 3.71 12.89
C ASN A 105 -6.06 3.33 11.41
N TYR A 106 -7.13 2.89 10.74
CA TYR A 106 -7.11 2.63 9.30
C TYR A 106 -6.82 3.89 8.49
N LEU A 107 -7.56 4.98 8.73
CA LEU A 107 -7.43 6.20 7.94
C LEU A 107 -6.04 6.83 8.11
N GLN A 108 -5.51 6.90 9.33
CA GLN A 108 -4.19 7.45 9.64
C GLN A 108 -3.08 6.62 8.99
N ARG A 109 -3.16 5.29 9.08
CA ARG A 109 -2.19 4.37 8.46
C ARG A 109 -2.20 4.50 6.95
N MET A 110 -3.35 4.41 6.32
CA MET A 110 -3.50 4.48 4.87
C MET A 110 -3.09 5.85 4.33
N SER A 111 -3.48 6.95 4.99
CA SER A 111 -3.10 8.30 4.60
C SER A 111 -1.58 8.54 4.78
N GLY A 112 -0.97 7.96 5.81
CA GLY A 112 0.47 8.00 6.00
C GLY A 112 1.24 7.33 4.87
N ILE A 113 0.80 6.14 4.44
CA ILE A 113 1.35 5.41 3.29
C ILE A 113 1.18 6.23 2.00
N ALA A 114 -0.02 6.79 1.76
CA ALA A 114 -0.28 7.62 0.59
C ALA A 114 0.61 8.87 0.58
N THR A 115 0.78 9.53 1.72
CA THR A 115 1.64 10.70 1.88
C THR A 115 3.11 10.38 1.58
N TYR A 116 3.64 9.30 2.17
CA TYR A 116 5.00 8.87 1.93
C TYR A 116 5.22 8.47 0.47
N THR A 117 4.30 7.70 -0.09
CA THR A 117 4.33 7.30 -1.51
C THR A 117 4.31 8.53 -2.42
N HIS A 118 3.46 9.51 -2.15
CA HIS A 118 3.39 10.76 -2.91
C HIS A 118 4.74 11.51 -2.89
N THR A 119 5.36 11.60 -1.73
CA THR A 119 6.67 12.24 -1.56
C THR A 119 7.75 11.54 -2.39
N VAL A 120 7.79 10.21 -2.37
CA VAL A 120 8.79 9.43 -3.12
C VAL A 120 8.50 9.46 -4.63
N SER A 121 7.23 9.31 -5.03
CA SER A 121 6.84 9.34 -6.45
C SER A 121 7.09 10.69 -7.11
N ALA A 122 7.02 11.79 -6.36
CA ALA A 122 7.31 13.13 -6.86
C ALA A 122 8.77 13.27 -7.34
N LEU A 123 9.71 12.52 -6.75
CA LEU A 123 11.12 12.49 -7.16
C LEU A 123 11.33 11.81 -8.52
N LEU A 124 10.39 10.98 -8.96
CA LEU A 124 10.40 10.31 -10.28
C LEU A 124 9.68 11.11 -11.37
N LYS A 125 9.14 12.29 -11.04
CA LYS A 125 8.40 13.12 -12.00
C LYS A 125 9.27 13.51 -13.19
N GLY A 126 8.76 13.27 -14.39
CA GLY A 126 9.48 13.54 -15.64
C GLY A 126 10.33 12.37 -16.15
N THR A 127 10.42 11.27 -15.41
CA THR A 127 11.03 10.01 -15.86
C THR A 127 9.96 9.05 -16.37
N LYS A 128 10.36 7.96 -17.06
CA LYS A 128 9.48 6.85 -17.43
C LYS A 128 9.26 5.86 -16.27
N THR A 129 10.07 5.95 -15.25
CA THR A 129 10.16 4.98 -14.15
C THR A 129 8.92 5.00 -13.26
N LYS A 130 8.36 3.84 -12.95
CA LYS A 130 7.22 3.69 -12.04
C LYS A 130 7.67 3.21 -10.68
N LEU A 131 7.19 3.86 -9.62
CA LEU A 131 7.41 3.44 -8.24
C LEU A 131 6.44 2.32 -7.86
N LEU A 132 6.97 1.18 -7.43
CA LEU A 132 6.20 0.02 -7.00
C LEU A 132 6.27 -0.19 -5.49
N ASP A 133 5.21 -0.73 -4.91
CA ASP A 133 5.25 -1.37 -3.60
C ASP A 133 5.88 -2.78 -3.66
N THR A 134 5.80 -3.50 -2.56
CA THR A 134 6.26 -4.89 -2.46
C THR A 134 5.25 -5.76 -1.68
N ARG A 135 5.62 -7.00 -1.35
CA ARG A 135 4.89 -7.85 -0.40
C ARG A 135 5.29 -7.63 1.06
N LYS A 136 6.20 -6.70 1.35
CA LYS A 136 6.61 -6.31 2.71
C LYS A 136 5.54 -5.43 3.37
N THR A 137 4.32 -5.96 3.49
CA THR A 137 3.16 -5.32 4.11
C THR A 137 2.92 -5.87 5.52
N THR A 138 2.24 -5.09 6.36
CA THR A 138 1.74 -5.57 7.64
C THR A 138 0.81 -6.77 7.41
N PRO A 139 0.95 -7.89 8.16
CA PRO A 139 0.04 -9.02 8.04
C PRO A 139 -1.44 -8.57 8.11
N ASN A 140 -2.28 -9.14 7.24
CA ASN A 140 -3.69 -8.82 7.05
C ASN A 140 -4.02 -7.39 6.59
N MET A 141 -3.03 -6.47 6.52
CA MET A 141 -3.24 -5.08 6.07
C MET A 141 -2.99 -4.87 4.57
N ARG A 142 -2.58 -5.89 3.81
CA ARG A 142 -2.13 -5.75 2.42
C ARG A 142 -3.13 -5.09 1.49
N ILE A 143 -4.42 -5.41 1.62
CA ILE A 143 -5.47 -4.81 0.79
C ILE A 143 -5.56 -3.29 1.00
N PHE A 144 -5.40 -2.84 2.24
CA PHE A 144 -5.45 -1.43 2.62
C PHE A 144 -4.17 -0.70 2.23
N GLU A 145 -3.01 -1.29 2.53
CA GLU A 145 -1.70 -0.68 2.29
C GLU A 145 -1.39 -0.53 0.79
N LYS A 146 -1.69 -1.56 -0.02
CA LYS A 146 -1.52 -1.48 -1.49
C LYS A 146 -2.51 -0.50 -2.14
N TYR A 147 -3.73 -0.39 -1.62
CA TYR A 147 -4.65 0.65 -2.04
C TYR A 147 -4.10 2.06 -1.73
N ALA A 148 -3.55 2.26 -0.54
CA ALA A 148 -2.97 3.53 -0.12
C ALA A 148 -1.76 3.95 -0.99
N VAL A 149 -0.90 2.99 -1.38
CA VAL A 149 0.18 3.25 -2.35
C VAL A 149 -0.38 3.80 -3.67
N ARG A 150 -1.47 3.21 -4.18
CA ARG A 150 -2.14 3.71 -5.40
C ARG A 150 -2.69 5.12 -5.23
N ALA A 151 -3.34 5.40 -4.09
CA ALA A 151 -3.86 6.72 -3.77
C ALA A 151 -2.75 7.78 -3.68
N GLY A 152 -1.55 7.40 -3.22
CA GLY A 152 -0.36 8.25 -3.19
C GLY A 152 0.35 8.44 -4.54
N GLY A 153 -0.14 7.83 -5.63
CA GLY A 153 0.43 7.94 -6.98
C GLY A 153 1.48 6.89 -7.32
N GLY A 154 1.69 5.89 -6.47
CA GLY A 154 2.49 4.71 -6.76
C GLY A 154 1.74 3.64 -7.56
N PHE A 155 2.41 2.53 -7.83
CA PHE A 155 1.87 1.36 -8.52
C PHE A 155 2.04 0.13 -7.64
N ASN A 156 1.27 -0.93 -7.91
CA ASN A 156 1.39 -2.17 -7.17
C ASN A 156 2.26 -3.17 -7.93
N HIS A 157 3.21 -3.77 -7.22
CA HIS A 157 3.83 -5.04 -7.58
C HIS A 157 2.82 -6.19 -7.31
N ARG A 158 3.15 -7.43 -7.68
CA ARG A 158 2.28 -8.60 -7.44
C ARG A 158 1.66 -8.57 -6.03
N TYR A 159 0.35 -8.85 -5.98
CA TYR A 159 -0.40 -8.80 -4.73
C TYR A 159 -0.03 -9.96 -3.80
N ASN A 160 0.11 -11.17 -4.37
CA ASN A 160 0.40 -12.39 -3.64
C ASN A 160 1.26 -13.36 -4.49
N LEU A 161 1.44 -14.58 -4.00
CA LEU A 161 2.22 -15.61 -4.69
C LEU A 161 1.54 -16.15 -5.96
N SER A 162 0.23 -15.92 -6.11
CA SER A 162 -0.53 -16.40 -7.25
C SER A 162 -0.56 -15.43 -8.44
N ASP A 163 -0.14 -14.17 -8.27
CA ASP A 163 -0.25 -13.14 -9.32
C ASP A 163 0.78 -13.28 -10.44
N GLY A 164 2.02 -13.56 -10.09
CA GLY A 164 3.11 -13.66 -11.05
C GLY A 164 4.29 -14.42 -10.46
N VAL A 165 5.14 -14.91 -11.34
CA VAL A 165 6.37 -15.60 -10.96
C VAL A 165 7.43 -14.56 -10.60
N LEU A 166 8.12 -14.76 -9.47
CA LEU A 166 9.32 -14.02 -9.10
C LEU A 166 10.33 -15.05 -8.58
N LEU A 167 11.32 -15.32 -9.39
CA LEU A 167 12.43 -16.21 -9.08
C LEU A 167 13.51 -15.44 -8.31
N LYS A 168 13.82 -15.92 -7.12
CA LYS A 168 14.82 -15.35 -6.21
C LYS A 168 15.97 -16.32 -5.99
N ASP A 169 17.01 -15.87 -5.31
CA ASP A 169 18.21 -16.62 -4.94
C ASP A 169 17.91 -18.07 -4.55
N ASN A 170 17.02 -18.30 -3.60
CA ASN A 170 16.66 -19.64 -3.14
C ASN A 170 15.92 -20.47 -4.19
N HIS A 171 15.12 -19.87 -5.08
CA HIS A 171 14.50 -20.59 -6.19
C HIS A 171 15.54 -21.00 -7.24
N ILE A 172 16.46 -20.09 -7.55
CA ILE A 172 17.55 -20.31 -8.51
C ILE A 172 18.48 -21.38 -7.98
N GLY A 173 18.86 -21.31 -6.70
CA GLY A 173 19.67 -22.33 -6.03
C GLY A 173 19.02 -23.72 -6.05
N ALA A 174 17.72 -23.81 -5.80
CA ALA A 174 16.97 -25.05 -5.85
C ALA A 174 16.85 -25.62 -7.27
N ALA A 175 16.71 -24.76 -8.30
CA ALA A 175 16.66 -25.18 -9.70
C ALA A 175 18.03 -25.54 -10.28
N GLY A 176 19.12 -24.93 -9.74
CA GLY A 176 20.50 -25.12 -10.13
C GLY A 176 21.09 -24.06 -11.06
N SER A 177 20.28 -23.26 -11.76
CA SER A 177 20.68 -22.07 -12.53
C SER A 177 19.50 -21.17 -12.83
N VAL A 178 19.77 -19.93 -13.25
CA VAL A 178 18.74 -18.97 -13.68
C VAL A 178 17.99 -19.50 -14.89
N ALA A 179 18.70 -19.98 -15.93
CA ALA A 179 18.11 -20.50 -17.15
C ALA A 179 17.16 -21.66 -16.85
N LYS A 180 17.57 -22.60 -16.01
CA LYS A 180 16.74 -23.74 -15.63
C LYS A 180 15.51 -23.31 -14.81
N ALA A 181 15.65 -22.36 -13.88
CA ALA A 181 14.53 -21.83 -13.11
C ALA A 181 13.49 -21.15 -14.01
N VAL A 182 13.93 -20.33 -14.98
CA VAL A 182 13.06 -19.68 -15.95
C VAL A 182 12.35 -20.70 -16.85
N GLN A 183 13.07 -21.73 -17.34
CA GLN A 183 12.47 -22.80 -18.13
C GLN A 183 11.36 -23.53 -17.34
N MET A 184 11.66 -23.96 -16.13
CA MET A 184 10.68 -24.64 -15.27
C MET A 184 9.46 -23.77 -14.99
N ALA A 185 9.67 -22.46 -14.78
CA ALA A 185 8.60 -21.52 -14.57
C ALA A 185 7.71 -21.36 -15.82
N LYS A 186 8.31 -21.33 -17.02
CA LYS A 186 7.57 -21.28 -18.30
C LYS A 186 6.73 -22.52 -18.55
N GLU A 187 7.21 -23.69 -18.15
CA GLU A 187 6.50 -24.95 -18.30
C GLU A 187 5.32 -25.08 -17.32
N TYR A 188 5.45 -24.52 -16.12
CA TYR A 188 4.45 -24.65 -15.07
C TYR A 188 3.42 -23.51 -15.03
N ALA A 189 3.86 -22.26 -15.19
CA ALA A 189 2.99 -21.10 -15.03
C ALA A 189 2.05 -20.90 -16.24
N PRO A 190 0.81 -20.42 -16.04
CA PRO A 190 -0.05 -20.01 -17.15
C PRO A 190 0.64 -18.96 -18.03
N PHE A 191 0.51 -19.09 -19.34
CA PHE A 191 1.20 -18.25 -20.34
C PHE A 191 1.00 -16.74 -20.15
N VAL A 192 -0.10 -16.32 -19.53
CA VAL A 192 -0.41 -14.90 -19.23
C VAL A 192 0.40 -14.32 -18.09
N ARG A 193 1.12 -15.16 -17.32
CA ARG A 193 1.91 -14.70 -16.17
C ARG A 193 3.31 -14.33 -16.59
N LYS A 194 3.73 -13.13 -16.22
CA LYS A 194 5.11 -12.70 -16.38
C LYS A 194 6.03 -13.47 -15.45
N ILE A 195 7.25 -13.71 -15.92
CA ILE A 195 8.34 -14.29 -15.15
C ILE A 195 9.36 -13.20 -14.88
N GLU A 196 9.50 -12.88 -13.63
CA GLU A 196 10.49 -11.95 -13.10
C GLU A 196 11.61 -12.74 -12.42
N VAL A 197 12.84 -12.26 -12.62
CA VAL A 197 14.06 -12.87 -12.05
C VAL A 197 14.83 -11.79 -11.28
N GLU A 198 15.11 -12.06 -10.00
CA GLU A 198 16.01 -11.27 -9.17
C GLU A 198 17.45 -11.75 -9.43
N VAL A 199 18.32 -10.83 -9.81
CA VAL A 199 19.71 -11.10 -10.17
C VAL A 199 20.66 -10.26 -9.32
N GLU A 200 21.85 -10.81 -9.03
CA GLU A 200 22.83 -10.19 -8.14
C GLU A 200 24.18 -9.96 -8.84
N ASN A 201 24.31 -10.35 -10.10
CA ASN A 201 25.53 -10.18 -10.87
C ASN A 201 25.29 -10.31 -12.38
N LEU A 202 26.31 -9.88 -13.14
CA LEU A 202 26.29 -9.80 -14.59
C LEU A 202 26.04 -11.14 -15.31
N ASP A 203 26.54 -12.24 -14.76
CA ASP A 203 26.35 -13.55 -15.40
C ASP A 203 24.92 -14.05 -15.25
N MET A 204 24.28 -13.78 -14.11
CA MET A 204 22.85 -14.03 -13.91
C MET A 204 21.98 -13.17 -14.84
N VAL A 205 22.36 -11.91 -15.10
CA VAL A 205 21.67 -11.04 -16.07
C VAL A 205 21.70 -11.66 -17.46
N LYS A 206 22.88 -12.10 -17.94
CA LYS A 206 23.02 -12.74 -19.26
C LYS A 206 22.15 -14.01 -19.36
N GLU A 207 22.22 -14.88 -18.35
CA GLU A 207 21.36 -16.07 -18.31
C GLU A 207 19.87 -15.72 -18.33
N ALA A 208 19.42 -14.73 -17.54
CA ALA A 208 18.03 -14.33 -17.47
C ALA A 208 17.51 -13.78 -18.82
N VAL A 209 18.35 -12.98 -19.49
CA VAL A 209 18.05 -12.44 -20.82
C VAL A 209 17.95 -13.55 -21.86
N GLU A 210 18.93 -14.48 -21.90
CA GLU A 210 18.97 -15.60 -22.85
C GLU A 210 17.82 -16.58 -22.62
N ALA A 211 17.47 -16.83 -21.35
CA ALA A 211 16.32 -17.64 -20.98
C ALA A 211 14.97 -16.97 -21.29
N GLY A 212 14.96 -15.67 -21.62
CA GLY A 212 13.76 -14.89 -21.96
C GLY A 212 12.88 -14.65 -20.75
N ALA A 213 13.44 -14.12 -19.68
CA ALA A 213 12.71 -13.54 -18.56
C ALA A 213 11.95 -12.29 -19.04
N ASP A 214 10.74 -12.04 -18.50
CA ASP A 214 9.94 -10.86 -18.86
C ASP A 214 10.40 -9.60 -18.13
N ILE A 215 10.86 -9.78 -16.89
CA ILE A 215 11.34 -8.71 -16.01
C ILE A 215 12.63 -9.18 -15.33
N ILE A 216 13.65 -8.31 -15.30
CA ILE A 216 14.90 -8.55 -14.60
C ILE A 216 15.03 -7.50 -13.50
N MET A 217 15.07 -7.98 -12.25
CA MET A 217 15.22 -7.15 -11.06
C MET A 217 16.68 -7.14 -10.64
N LEU A 218 17.29 -5.95 -10.67
CA LEU A 218 18.65 -5.67 -10.22
C LEU A 218 18.59 -5.40 -8.71
N ASP A 219 19.08 -6.32 -7.89
CA ASP A 219 18.96 -6.25 -6.43
C ASP A 219 20.29 -5.92 -5.75
N ASN A 220 20.30 -4.88 -4.91
CA ASN A 220 21.43 -4.46 -4.08
C ASN A 220 22.75 -4.21 -4.82
N MET A 221 22.72 -3.71 -6.05
CA MET A 221 23.90 -3.42 -6.88
C MET A 221 24.26 -1.93 -6.83
N SER A 222 25.52 -1.62 -7.16
CA SER A 222 25.95 -0.24 -7.38
C SER A 222 25.33 0.35 -8.65
N VAL A 223 25.27 1.69 -8.72
CA VAL A 223 24.74 2.41 -9.91
C VAL A 223 25.54 2.09 -11.16
N GLU A 224 26.85 1.90 -11.03
CA GLU A 224 27.77 1.58 -12.11
C GLU A 224 27.53 0.17 -12.67
N GLU A 225 27.34 -0.81 -11.81
CA GLU A 225 26.97 -2.17 -12.18
C GLU A 225 25.61 -2.20 -12.88
N MET A 226 24.62 -1.55 -12.30
CA MET A 226 23.26 -1.47 -12.90
C MET A 226 23.30 -0.85 -14.32
N LYS A 227 24.12 0.17 -14.57
CA LYS A 227 24.25 0.77 -15.92
C LYS A 227 24.78 -0.23 -16.93
N GLU A 228 25.75 -1.04 -16.56
CA GLU A 228 26.30 -2.08 -17.44
C GLU A 228 25.27 -3.15 -17.73
N GLU A 229 24.54 -3.59 -16.72
CA GLU A 229 23.51 -4.62 -16.80
C GLU A 229 22.31 -4.19 -17.64
N ILE A 230 21.83 -2.95 -17.46
CA ILE A 230 20.78 -2.35 -18.29
C ILE A 230 21.20 -2.33 -19.76
N ARG A 231 22.48 -2.02 -20.05
CA ARG A 231 23.00 -2.04 -21.42
C ARG A 231 23.00 -3.45 -22.02
N ILE A 232 23.29 -4.47 -21.21
CA ILE A 232 23.24 -5.87 -21.65
C ILE A 232 21.80 -6.35 -21.86
N ILE A 233 20.89 -5.92 -21.00
CA ILE A 233 19.46 -6.24 -21.16
C ILE A 233 18.93 -5.66 -22.47
N ASP A 234 19.36 -4.47 -22.86
CA ASP A 234 19.10 -3.82 -24.16
C ASP A 234 17.63 -3.90 -24.60
N GLY A 235 16.70 -3.64 -23.68
CA GLY A 235 15.26 -3.66 -23.93
C GLY A 235 14.64 -5.05 -24.19
N ARG A 236 15.40 -6.15 -24.07
CA ARG A 236 14.89 -7.52 -24.24
C ARG A 236 14.01 -7.99 -23.07
N ALA A 237 14.13 -7.35 -21.91
CA ALA A 237 13.27 -7.51 -20.75
C ALA A 237 12.96 -6.14 -20.12
N GLN A 238 11.88 -6.06 -19.34
CA GLN A 238 11.65 -4.89 -18.48
C GLN A 238 12.65 -4.91 -17.33
N THR A 239 13.04 -3.72 -16.87
CA THR A 239 14.05 -3.58 -15.81
C THR A 239 13.41 -3.07 -14.53
N GLU A 240 13.72 -3.71 -13.41
CA GLU A 240 13.37 -3.27 -12.07
C GLU A 240 14.63 -3.05 -11.24
N CYS A 241 14.65 -2.00 -10.44
CA CYS A 241 15.67 -1.77 -9.42
C CYS A 241 15.05 -1.94 -8.04
N SER A 242 15.71 -2.73 -7.19
CA SER A 242 15.28 -3.04 -5.83
C SER A 242 16.45 -2.96 -4.86
N GLY A 243 16.16 -3.09 -3.56
CA GLY A 243 17.17 -3.06 -2.49
C GLY A 243 17.29 -1.70 -1.81
N ASN A 244 16.82 -1.63 -0.55
CA ASN A 244 16.93 -0.47 0.35
C ASN A 244 16.55 0.90 -0.25
N VAL A 245 15.61 0.93 -1.19
CA VAL A 245 15.17 2.16 -1.85
C VAL A 245 14.33 2.99 -0.90
N THR A 246 14.78 4.22 -0.65
CA THR A 246 14.11 5.24 0.18
C THR A 246 14.08 6.58 -0.54
N LYS A 247 13.40 7.57 0.03
CA LYS A 247 13.38 8.94 -0.53
C LYS A 247 14.77 9.60 -0.54
N GLU A 248 15.69 9.15 0.32
CA GLU A 248 17.03 9.71 0.45
C GLU A 248 17.98 9.24 -0.65
N ASN A 249 17.73 8.09 -1.29
CA ASN A 249 18.63 7.50 -2.27
C ASN A 249 18.04 7.31 -3.68
N ILE A 250 16.74 7.49 -3.84
CA ILE A 250 16.04 7.23 -5.11
C ILE A 250 16.55 8.13 -6.27
N ASP A 251 17.02 9.34 -5.97
CA ASP A 251 17.55 10.27 -6.97
C ASP A 251 18.72 9.68 -7.77
N HIS A 252 19.56 8.88 -7.13
CA HIS A 252 20.69 8.21 -7.81
C HIS A 252 20.20 7.16 -8.82
N LEU A 253 19.01 6.60 -8.62
CA LEU A 253 18.42 5.58 -9.48
C LEU A 253 17.64 6.15 -10.67
N THR A 254 17.23 7.43 -10.59
CA THR A 254 16.44 8.07 -11.65
C THR A 254 17.18 8.15 -12.98
N SER A 255 18.51 8.34 -12.94
CA SER A 255 19.37 8.43 -14.12
C SER A 255 19.58 7.10 -14.86
N LEU A 256 19.23 5.96 -14.23
CA LEU A 256 19.39 4.63 -14.82
C LEU A 256 18.38 4.36 -15.94
N GLY A 257 17.21 5.05 -15.93
CA GLY A 257 16.18 4.85 -16.93
C GLY A 257 15.53 3.48 -16.89
N VAL A 258 15.48 2.84 -15.70
CA VAL A 258 14.76 1.57 -15.47
C VAL A 258 13.24 1.78 -15.62
N ASP A 259 12.51 0.69 -15.89
CA ASP A 259 11.06 0.75 -16.01
C ASP A 259 10.37 0.84 -14.65
N TYR A 260 10.96 0.18 -13.65
CA TYR A 260 10.40 0.10 -12.30
C TYR A 260 11.46 0.32 -11.21
N ILE A 261 11.03 0.91 -10.11
CA ILE A 261 11.76 0.94 -8.84
C ILE A 261 10.79 0.45 -7.77
N SER A 262 11.15 -0.62 -7.05
CA SER A 262 10.33 -1.12 -5.94
C SER A 262 10.91 -0.75 -4.58
N SER A 263 10.02 -0.38 -3.64
CA SER A 263 10.39 -0.01 -2.27
C SER A 263 9.44 -0.60 -1.24
N GLY A 264 9.98 -1.42 -0.35
CA GLY A 264 9.24 -1.91 0.81
C GLY A 264 8.94 -0.81 1.84
N ALA A 265 9.76 0.24 1.87
CA ALA A 265 9.61 1.36 2.79
C ALA A 265 8.27 2.09 2.63
N LEU A 266 7.66 2.04 1.44
CA LEU A 266 6.34 2.62 1.19
C LEU A 266 5.27 2.08 2.15
N THR A 267 5.42 0.85 2.58
CA THR A 267 4.46 0.17 3.47
C THR A 267 5.02 -0.06 4.87
N HIS A 268 6.20 -0.67 5.02
CA HIS A 268 6.68 -1.03 6.36
C HIS A 268 7.29 0.14 7.17
N SER A 269 7.68 1.25 6.53
CA SER A 269 8.35 2.39 7.20
C SER A 269 7.60 3.72 7.09
N ALA A 270 6.46 3.77 6.40
CA ALA A 270 5.66 4.98 6.31
C ALA A 270 5.09 5.37 7.68
N PRO A 271 5.29 6.61 8.14
CA PRO A 271 4.63 7.12 9.35
C PRO A 271 3.13 7.26 9.12
N VAL A 272 2.34 7.28 10.20
CA VAL A 272 0.90 7.60 10.11
C VAL A 272 0.70 9.10 9.85
N LEU A 273 -0.41 9.47 9.23
CA LEU A 273 -0.85 10.87 9.13
C LEU A 273 -1.73 11.20 10.32
N ASP A 274 -1.45 12.30 11.03
CA ASP A 274 -2.23 12.70 12.19
C ASP A 274 -3.61 13.26 11.79
N ILE A 275 -4.67 12.55 12.18
CA ILE A 275 -6.09 12.87 11.92
C ILE A 275 -6.87 12.60 13.20
N SER A 276 -7.88 13.41 13.50
CA SER A 276 -8.70 13.25 14.70
C SER A 276 -10.19 13.46 14.42
N LEU A 277 -11.04 12.82 15.22
CA LEU A 277 -12.43 13.22 15.40
C LEU A 277 -12.52 14.24 16.54
N LYS A 278 -13.24 15.34 16.35
CA LYS A 278 -13.36 16.47 17.28
C LYS A 278 -14.77 17.07 17.25
N ASN A 279 -15.07 17.86 18.26
CA ASN A 279 -16.29 18.65 18.35
C ASN A 279 -17.56 17.79 18.31
N LEU A 280 -17.55 16.60 18.94
CA LEU A 280 -18.74 15.78 19.12
C LEU A 280 -19.80 16.58 19.88
N HIS A 281 -21.02 16.62 19.37
CA HIS A 281 -22.17 17.23 20.02
C HIS A 281 -23.46 16.47 19.67
N ALA A 282 -24.47 16.55 20.55
CA ALA A 282 -25.80 16.02 20.29
C ALA A 282 -26.56 16.93 19.29
N LEU A 283 -27.37 16.34 18.44
CA LEU A 283 -28.24 17.02 17.48
C LEU A 283 -29.64 17.27 18.03
#